data_0b53379219d0daed81a3dc421dfdbf78
#
_entry.id   0b53379219d0daed81a3dc421dfdbf78
#
_cell.length_a   1.000
_cell.length_b   1.000
_cell.length_c   1.000
_cell.angle_alpha   90.00
_cell.angle_beta   90.00
_cell.angle_gamma   90.00
#
_symmetry.space_group_name_H-M   'P 1'
#
loop_
_entity.id
_entity.type
_entity.pdbx_description
1 polymer ?
#
loop_
_entity_poly.entity_id
_entity_poly.type
_entity_poly.pdbx_seq_one_letter_code
_entity_poly.pdbx_strand_id
1 'polypeptide(L)'
;MKLDIIPVKWTDEGVAMLESGSADAYAGDKIKLVGLAAQAKDPAKFVMLAEEISFEPYAMALPRGDSALRLEVNRALTQVYLSDDIETIFARWLGVLGRPTGLLSAMYLLYSIPE
;
A
#
# COMPACT_ATOMS: atom_id res chain seq x y z
N MET A 1 7.61 -19.40 18.02
CA MET A 1 7.44 -20.06 16.69
C MET A 1 8.68 -19.74 15.88
N LYS A 2 9.32 -20.72 15.26
CA LYS A 2 10.48 -20.49 14.37
C LYS A 2 9.91 -20.43 12.95
N LEU A 3 10.12 -19.30 12.28
CA LEU A 3 9.75 -19.12 10.88
C LEU A 3 10.93 -19.47 10.00
N ASP A 4 10.68 -20.16 8.92
CA ASP A 4 11.64 -20.36 7.83
C ASP A 4 11.36 -19.32 6.75
N ILE A 5 12.27 -18.37 6.57
CA ILE A 5 12.10 -17.22 5.68
C ILE A 5 12.81 -17.49 4.37
N ILE A 6 12.04 -17.55 3.30
CA ILE A 6 12.53 -17.77 1.94
C ILE A 6 12.45 -16.43 1.19
N PRO A 7 13.58 -15.75 0.94
CA PRO A 7 13.58 -14.50 0.19
C PRO A 7 13.27 -14.76 -1.29
N VAL A 8 12.35 -14.00 -1.85
CA VAL A 8 12.02 -14.02 -3.29
C VAL A 8 12.48 -12.72 -3.94
N LYS A 9 12.91 -12.79 -5.19
CA LYS A 9 13.37 -11.62 -5.95
C LYS A 9 12.21 -10.87 -6.59
N TRP A 10 11.20 -11.60 -7.03
CA TRP A 10 10.05 -11.07 -7.74
C TRP A 10 8.75 -11.44 -7.02
N THR A 11 7.77 -10.57 -7.10
CA THR A 11 6.50 -10.72 -6.38
C THR A 11 5.68 -11.90 -6.87
N ASP A 12 5.73 -12.20 -8.16
CA ASP A 12 5.08 -13.35 -8.80
C ASP A 12 5.64 -14.69 -8.34
N GLU A 13 6.93 -14.76 -8.00
CA GLU A 13 7.54 -15.96 -7.40
C GLU A 13 6.88 -16.30 -6.07
N GLY A 14 6.63 -15.28 -5.21
CA GLY A 14 5.98 -15.49 -3.91
C GLY A 14 4.56 -16.04 -4.06
N VAL A 15 3.79 -15.51 -5.01
CA VAL A 15 2.43 -16.05 -5.29
C VAL A 15 2.50 -17.46 -5.83
N ALA A 16 3.41 -17.76 -6.75
CA ALA A 16 3.58 -19.12 -7.29
C ALA A 16 3.96 -20.12 -6.18
N MET A 17 4.76 -19.72 -5.20
CA MET A 17 5.10 -20.56 -4.05
C MET A 17 3.87 -20.84 -3.16
N LEU A 18 2.99 -19.85 -2.94
CA LEU A 18 1.72 -20.07 -2.25
C LEU A 18 0.81 -21.00 -3.04
N GLU A 19 0.66 -20.80 -4.35
CA GLU A 19 -0.19 -21.62 -5.21
C GLU A 19 0.28 -23.08 -5.26
N SER A 20 1.59 -23.31 -5.22
CA SER A 20 2.19 -24.64 -5.23
C SER A 20 2.23 -25.30 -3.85
N GLY A 21 1.96 -24.57 -2.78
CA GLY A 21 2.11 -25.04 -1.40
C GLY A 21 3.56 -25.15 -0.92
N SER A 22 4.49 -24.49 -1.63
CA SER A 22 5.91 -24.43 -1.22
C SER A 22 6.17 -23.38 -0.14
N ALA A 23 5.22 -22.47 0.07
CA ALA A 23 5.19 -21.54 1.18
C ALA A 23 3.78 -21.45 1.77
N ASP A 24 3.69 -21.25 3.08
CA ASP A 24 2.43 -21.15 3.82
C ASP A 24 1.90 -19.71 3.84
N ALA A 25 2.79 -18.71 3.73
CA ALA A 25 2.45 -17.30 3.73
C ALA A 25 3.43 -16.49 2.88
N TYR A 26 2.97 -15.36 2.37
CA TYR A 26 3.80 -14.40 1.65
C TYR A 26 3.60 -13.00 2.24
N ALA A 27 4.72 -12.33 2.57
CA ALA A 27 4.72 -10.97 3.09
C ALA A 27 5.22 -9.99 2.02
N GLY A 28 4.52 -8.88 1.86
CA GLY A 28 4.87 -7.85 0.88
C GLY A 28 3.97 -6.62 1.02
N ASP A 29 4.09 -5.70 0.06
CA ASP A 29 3.27 -4.50 -0.01
C ASP A 29 1.78 -4.88 -0.20
N LYS A 30 0.93 -4.38 0.70
CA LYS A 30 -0.49 -4.74 0.78
C LYS A 30 -1.25 -4.49 -0.53
N ILE A 31 -0.98 -3.36 -1.19
CA ILE A 31 -1.66 -3.00 -2.44
C ILE A 31 -1.27 -3.97 -3.55
N LYS A 32 0.01 -4.31 -3.63
CA LYS A 32 0.51 -5.30 -4.60
C LYS A 32 -0.06 -6.69 -4.32
N LEU A 33 -0.09 -7.11 -3.04
CA LEU A 33 -0.62 -8.42 -2.65
C LEU A 33 -2.10 -8.57 -3.02
N VAL A 34 -2.92 -7.53 -2.82
CA VAL A 34 -4.33 -7.56 -3.22
C VAL A 34 -4.47 -7.68 -4.74
N GLY A 35 -3.69 -6.92 -5.50
CA GLY A 35 -3.70 -7.02 -6.96
C GLY A 35 -3.30 -8.40 -7.48
N LEU A 36 -2.31 -9.03 -6.86
CA LEU A 36 -1.86 -10.37 -7.22
C LEU A 36 -2.86 -11.46 -6.81
N ALA A 37 -3.42 -11.35 -5.62
CA ALA A 37 -4.45 -12.29 -5.17
C ALA A 37 -5.66 -12.27 -6.11
N ALA A 38 -6.07 -11.09 -6.61
CA ALA A 38 -7.15 -10.97 -7.58
C ALA A 38 -6.83 -11.60 -8.95
N GLN A 39 -5.56 -11.71 -9.31
CA GLN A 39 -5.09 -12.32 -10.56
C GLN A 39 -4.69 -13.80 -10.42
N ALA A 40 -4.71 -14.34 -9.21
CA ALA A 40 -4.37 -15.72 -8.95
C ALA A 40 -5.38 -16.68 -9.62
N LYS A 41 -4.97 -17.91 -9.86
CA LYS A 41 -5.83 -18.96 -10.47
C LYS A 41 -7.10 -19.21 -9.67
N ASP A 42 -7.03 -19.11 -8.36
CA ASP A 42 -8.15 -19.27 -7.44
C ASP A 42 -8.05 -18.22 -6.32
N PRO A 43 -8.56 -17.00 -6.54
CA PRO A 43 -8.49 -15.91 -5.55
C PRO A 43 -9.12 -16.26 -4.19
N ALA A 44 -10.11 -17.16 -4.18
CA ALA A 44 -10.80 -17.54 -2.95
C ALA A 44 -9.95 -18.37 -1.97
N LYS A 45 -8.82 -18.92 -2.44
CA LYS A 45 -7.86 -19.64 -1.59
C LYS A 45 -6.97 -18.73 -0.75
N PHE A 46 -6.92 -17.43 -1.06
CA PHE A 46 -6.06 -16.50 -0.38
C PHE A 46 -6.83 -15.66 0.63
N VAL A 47 -6.24 -15.49 1.79
CA VAL A 47 -6.76 -14.62 2.85
C VAL A 47 -5.71 -13.55 3.14
N MET A 48 -6.13 -12.29 3.09
CA MET A 48 -5.30 -11.18 3.53
C MET A 48 -5.43 -11.02 5.04
N LEU A 49 -4.31 -11.12 5.75
CA LEU A 49 -4.29 -10.87 7.19
C LEU A 49 -4.45 -9.38 7.48
N ALA A 50 -5.13 -9.06 8.57
CA ALA A 50 -5.36 -7.68 8.99
C ALA A 50 -4.12 -7.04 9.64
N GLU A 51 -3.19 -7.87 10.16
CA GLU A 51 -1.97 -7.40 10.81
C GLU A 51 -1.01 -6.81 9.79
N GLU A 52 -0.54 -5.61 10.08
CA GLU A 52 0.47 -4.90 9.28
C GLU A 52 1.82 -5.01 9.99
N ILE A 53 2.83 -5.50 9.26
CA ILE A 53 4.19 -5.72 9.80
C ILE A 53 4.96 -4.40 9.84
N SER A 54 4.73 -3.51 8.86
CA SER A 54 5.38 -2.21 8.74
C SER A 54 4.45 -1.21 8.07
N PHE A 55 4.77 0.07 8.24
CA PHE A 55 4.15 1.17 7.51
C PHE A 55 5.20 1.79 6.59
N GLU A 56 4.92 1.81 5.29
CA GLU A 56 5.82 2.35 4.28
C GLU A 56 5.08 3.38 3.43
N PRO A 57 5.34 4.69 3.64
CA PRO A 57 4.68 5.74 2.88
C PRO A 57 5.17 5.77 1.43
N TYR A 58 4.25 5.96 0.50
CA TYR A 58 4.61 6.28 -0.88
C TYR A 58 5.06 7.72 -0.98
N ALA A 59 6.02 7.98 -1.87
CA ALA A 59 6.53 9.31 -2.13
C ALA A 59 6.63 9.59 -3.63
N MET A 60 6.48 10.85 -4.01
CA MET A 60 6.73 11.31 -5.37
C MET A 60 8.19 11.74 -5.52
N ALA A 61 8.85 11.26 -6.56
CA ALA A 61 10.18 11.72 -6.92
C ALA A 61 10.08 13.03 -7.71
N LEU A 62 10.79 14.05 -7.28
CA LEU A 62 10.86 15.37 -7.92
C LEU A 62 12.32 15.70 -8.30
N PRO A 63 12.53 16.58 -9.28
CA PRO A 63 13.86 17.07 -9.62
C PRO A 63 14.57 17.66 -8.39
N ARG A 64 15.84 17.28 -8.20
CA ARG A 64 16.62 17.75 -7.06
C ARG A 64 16.88 19.26 -7.17
N GLY A 65 16.65 19.99 -6.08
CA GLY A 65 16.90 21.43 -6.00
C GLY A 65 15.73 22.30 -6.48
N ASP A 66 14.66 21.72 -7.03
CA ASP A 66 13.46 22.48 -7.39
C ASP A 66 12.53 22.63 -6.18
N SER A 67 12.87 23.59 -5.32
CA SER A 67 12.09 23.88 -4.11
C SER A 67 10.72 24.48 -4.43
N ALA A 68 10.58 25.20 -5.56
CA ALA A 68 9.32 25.79 -5.97
C ALA A 68 8.31 24.68 -6.36
N LEU A 69 8.72 23.75 -7.21
CA LEU A 69 7.89 22.62 -7.58
C LEU A 69 7.53 21.75 -6.34
N ARG A 70 8.51 21.51 -5.44
CA ARG A 70 8.24 20.75 -4.20
C ARG A 70 7.17 21.43 -3.36
N LEU A 71 7.25 22.74 -3.21
CA LEU A 71 6.27 23.50 -2.44
C LEU A 71 4.86 23.41 -3.05
N GLU A 72 4.74 23.55 -4.37
CA GLU A 72 3.45 23.43 -5.06
C GLU A 72 2.86 22.01 -4.95
N VAL A 73 3.69 20.98 -5.08
CA VAL A 73 3.24 19.58 -4.90
C VAL A 73 2.78 19.35 -3.46
N ASN A 74 3.53 19.83 -2.46
CA ASN A 74 3.13 19.69 -1.05
C ASN A 74 1.81 20.41 -0.77
N ARG A 75 1.61 21.61 -1.30
CA ARG A 75 0.35 22.36 -1.18
C ARG A 75 -0.82 21.63 -1.81
N ALA A 76 -0.63 21.09 -3.01
CA ALA A 76 -1.66 20.29 -3.69
C ALA A 76 -2.04 19.04 -2.89
N LEU A 77 -1.05 18.30 -2.37
CA LEU A 77 -1.28 17.14 -1.50
C LEU A 77 -2.03 17.53 -0.21
N THR A 78 -1.62 18.62 0.43
CA THR A 78 -2.30 19.16 1.62
C THR A 78 -3.79 19.43 1.33
N GLN A 79 -4.09 20.08 0.19
CA GLN A 79 -5.47 20.35 -0.20
C GLN A 79 -6.27 19.07 -0.39
N VAL A 80 -5.70 18.04 -1.04
CA VAL A 80 -6.36 16.76 -1.24
C VAL A 80 -6.60 16.06 0.10
N TYR A 81 -5.60 16.02 0.99
CA TYR A 81 -5.72 15.36 2.30
C TYR A 81 -6.75 16.01 3.24
N LEU A 82 -6.96 17.33 3.10
CA LEU A 82 -7.95 18.07 3.89
C LEU A 82 -9.34 18.12 3.25
N SER A 83 -9.48 17.67 2.01
CA SER A 83 -10.76 17.66 1.30
C SER A 83 -11.48 16.32 1.45
N ASP A 84 -12.79 16.30 1.21
CA ASP A 84 -13.58 15.07 1.12
C ASP A 84 -13.19 14.21 -0.11
N ASP A 85 -12.43 14.78 -1.04
CA ASP A 85 -11.96 14.08 -2.24
C ASP A 85 -11.06 12.89 -1.91
N ILE A 86 -10.31 12.94 -0.79
CA ILE A 86 -9.43 11.84 -0.40
C ILE A 86 -10.19 10.53 -0.19
N GLU A 87 -11.38 10.59 0.41
CA GLU A 87 -12.23 9.41 0.61
C GLU A 87 -12.74 8.86 -0.73
N THR A 88 -13.13 9.75 -1.63
CA THR A 88 -13.59 9.40 -2.98
C THR A 88 -12.45 8.77 -3.80
N ILE A 89 -11.27 9.35 -3.76
CA ILE A 89 -10.06 8.82 -4.42
C ILE A 89 -9.72 7.44 -3.84
N PHE A 90 -9.70 7.31 -2.51
CA PHE A 90 -9.43 6.03 -1.86
C PHE A 90 -10.45 4.97 -2.27
N ALA A 91 -11.74 5.27 -2.19
CA ALA A 91 -12.79 4.34 -2.56
C ALA A 91 -12.70 3.88 -4.02
N ARG A 92 -12.35 4.79 -4.92
CA ARG A 92 -12.22 4.51 -6.36
C ARG A 92 -11.05 3.59 -6.67
N TRP A 93 -9.89 3.81 -6.06
CA TRP A 93 -8.65 3.13 -6.43
C TRP A 93 -8.25 2.02 -5.47
N LEU A 94 -8.62 2.14 -4.21
CA LEU A 94 -8.23 1.25 -3.13
C LEU A 94 -9.42 0.66 -2.38
N GLY A 95 -10.64 0.88 -2.87
CA GLY A 95 -11.88 0.41 -2.21
C GLY A 95 -11.93 -1.10 -2.00
N VAL A 96 -11.22 -1.87 -2.81
CA VAL A 96 -11.03 -3.32 -2.62
C VAL A 96 -10.35 -3.66 -1.28
N LEU A 97 -9.59 -2.73 -0.70
CA LEU A 97 -8.96 -2.86 0.63
C LEU A 97 -9.91 -2.57 1.79
N GLY A 98 -11.15 -2.17 1.49
CA GLY A 98 -12.14 -1.74 2.47
C GLY A 98 -12.10 -0.22 2.69
N ARG A 99 -12.26 0.22 3.96
CA ARG A 99 -12.15 1.64 4.35
C ARG A 99 -10.72 1.98 4.78
N PRO A 100 -10.31 3.26 4.69
CA PRO A 100 -9.06 3.71 5.27
C PRO A 100 -8.95 3.30 6.73
N THR A 101 -7.80 2.78 7.14
CA THR A 101 -7.54 2.47 8.55
C THR A 101 -7.43 3.76 9.36
N GLY A 102 -7.68 3.69 10.67
CA GLY A 102 -7.50 4.85 11.56
C GLY A 102 -6.07 5.41 11.51
N LEU A 103 -5.08 4.54 11.33
CA LEU A 103 -3.68 4.95 11.12
C LEU A 103 -3.53 5.76 9.83
N LEU A 104 -4.09 5.29 8.71
CA LEU A 104 -4.01 5.99 7.44
C LEU A 104 -4.70 7.37 7.51
N SER A 105 -5.87 7.45 8.16
CA SER A 105 -6.56 8.72 8.37
C SER A 105 -5.75 9.70 9.23
N ALA A 106 -5.10 9.20 10.28
CA ALA A 106 -4.19 10.02 11.10
C ALA A 106 -2.98 10.51 10.29
N MET A 107 -2.44 9.68 9.39
CA MET A 107 -1.33 10.07 8.52
C MET A 107 -1.74 11.16 7.52
N TYR A 108 -2.95 11.13 6.96
CA TYR A 108 -3.44 12.22 6.13
C TYR A 108 -3.43 13.55 6.88
N LEU A 109 -3.89 13.56 8.14
CA LEU A 109 -3.84 14.77 8.98
C LEU A 109 -2.41 15.24 9.25
N LEU A 110 -1.49 14.33 9.56
CA LEU A 110 -0.08 14.68 9.82
C LEU A 110 0.61 15.24 8.57
N TYR A 111 0.39 14.64 7.40
CA TYR A 111 0.98 15.09 6.14
C TYR A 111 0.25 16.28 5.51
N SER A 112 -0.87 16.73 6.08
CA SER A 112 -1.54 17.95 5.67
C SER A 112 -0.97 19.21 6.34
N ILE A 113 -0.03 19.07 7.29
CA ILE A 113 0.64 20.19 7.91
C ILE A 113 1.73 20.67 6.92
N PRO A 114 1.62 21.88 6.34
CA PRO A 114 2.62 22.39 5.41
C PRO A 114 3.94 22.65 6.14
N GLU A 115 5.05 22.20 5.53
CA GLU A 115 6.40 22.58 5.94
C GLU A 115 6.73 24.02 5.49
#